data_dcfaf5096789133bb05af90c7ab8e26b
#
_entry.id   dcfaf5096789133bb05af90c7ab8e26b
#
_cell.length_a   1.000
_cell.length_b   1.000
_cell.length_c   1.000
_cell.angle_alpha   90.00
_cell.angle_beta   90.00
_cell.angle_gamma   90.00
#
_symmetry.space_group_name_H-M   'P 1'
#
loop_
_entity.id
_entity.type
_entity.pdbx_description
1 polymer ?
#
loop_
_entity_poly.entity_id
_entity_poly.type
_entity_poly.pdbx_seq_one_letter_code
_entity_poly.pdbx_strand_id
1 'polypeptide(L)'
;MTAPLLILAYGVIRLTDPDHGPGPVWTTGHLALTAAMLLFVPVFARLWALARQDAGRAGRLSAGTATLLGLAGTLAVTVQACIDLQVGFRAADRPAMERLFEQVQSHPGVVPAVYGVGPLLFYVGLVWILVQLSARRRVGFWSPLAAVAGTAVAAAGGLDLMPLSAALFCASLAPLTRRRPAGGPSGRAGEAPVRLTAVRW
;
A
#
# COMPACT_ATOMS: atom_id res chain seq x y z
N MET A 1 -1.46 9.38 -0.31
CA MET A 1 -2.68 8.65 -0.86
C MET A 1 -2.55 8.24 -2.32
N THR A 2 -1.57 8.74 -3.06
CA THR A 2 -1.44 8.47 -4.51
C THR A 2 -1.29 6.97 -4.85
N ALA A 3 -0.49 6.22 -4.07
CA ALA A 3 -0.28 4.79 -4.33
C ALA A 3 -1.58 3.96 -4.39
N PRO A 4 -2.44 3.95 -3.36
CA PRO A 4 -3.68 3.16 -3.42
C PRO A 4 -4.69 3.72 -4.42
N LEU A 5 -4.68 5.04 -4.70
CA LEU A 5 -5.52 5.63 -5.75
C LEU A 5 -5.10 5.15 -7.16
N LEU A 6 -3.82 4.90 -7.40
CA LEU A 6 -3.36 4.33 -8.67
C LEU A 6 -3.75 2.86 -8.82
N ILE A 7 -3.84 2.08 -7.72
CA ILE A 7 -4.42 0.72 -7.77
C ILE A 7 -5.92 0.82 -8.11
N LEU A 8 -6.63 1.80 -7.53
CA LEU A 8 -8.03 2.05 -7.87
C LEU A 8 -8.19 2.40 -9.34
N ALA A 9 -7.34 3.30 -9.86
CA ALA A 9 -7.33 3.65 -11.27
C ALA A 9 -7.07 2.44 -12.16
N TYR A 10 -6.08 1.59 -11.82
CA TYR A 10 -5.82 0.33 -12.51
C TYR A 10 -7.08 -0.54 -12.55
N GLY A 11 -7.74 -0.76 -11.42
CA GLY A 11 -8.95 -1.58 -11.35
C GLY A 11 -10.09 -1.01 -12.19
N VAL A 12 -10.32 0.31 -12.15
CA VAL A 12 -11.36 0.97 -12.96
C VAL A 12 -11.03 0.88 -14.45
N ILE A 13 -9.79 1.16 -14.86
CA ILE A 13 -9.34 1.06 -16.26
C ILE A 13 -9.58 -0.36 -16.78
N ARG A 14 -9.26 -1.37 -15.97
CA ARG A 14 -9.42 -2.77 -16.36
C ARG A 14 -10.89 -3.15 -16.63
N LEU A 15 -11.85 -2.58 -15.90
CA LEU A 15 -13.28 -2.80 -16.15
C LEU A 15 -13.76 -2.21 -17.47
N THR A 16 -13.02 -1.29 -18.08
CA THR A 16 -13.36 -0.70 -19.39
C THR A 16 -12.85 -1.52 -20.58
N ASP A 17 -12.11 -2.60 -20.32
CA ASP A 17 -11.56 -3.50 -21.33
C ASP A 17 -12.12 -4.92 -21.16
N PRO A 18 -13.28 -5.25 -21.74
CA PRO A 18 -13.88 -6.58 -21.60
C PRO A 18 -13.02 -7.69 -22.20
N ASP A 19 -12.28 -7.38 -23.27
CA ASP A 19 -11.48 -8.35 -23.98
C ASP A 19 -10.13 -8.63 -23.30
N HIS A 20 -9.70 -7.73 -22.42
CA HIS A 20 -8.41 -7.83 -21.72
C HIS A 20 -7.24 -8.13 -22.67
N GLY A 21 -7.29 -7.53 -23.86
CA GLY A 21 -6.31 -7.73 -24.91
C GLY A 21 -5.19 -6.69 -24.90
N PRO A 22 -4.18 -6.87 -25.77
CA PRO A 22 -3.10 -5.91 -25.95
C PRO A 22 -3.66 -4.59 -26.51
N GLY A 23 -3.25 -3.45 -25.95
CA GLY A 23 -3.70 -2.15 -26.41
C GLY A 23 -3.50 -1.02 -25.40
N PRO A 24 -4.01 0.19 -25.70
CA PRO A 24 -3.81 1.36 -24.87
C PRO A 24 -4.42 1.20 -23.45
N VAL A 25 -5.56 0.52 -23.32
CA VAL A 25 -6.24 0.31 -22.04
C VAL A 25 -5.39 -0.62 -21.15
N TRP A 26 -4.92 -1.74 -21.71
CA TRP A 26 -4.00 -2.65 -21.02
C TRP A 26 -2.74 -1.92 -20.55
N THR A 27 -2.10 -1.19 -21.47
CA THR A 27 -0.86 -0.46 -21.20
C THR A 27 -1.07 0.60 -20.10
N THR A 28 -2.11 1.41 -20.20
CA THR A 28 -2.39 2.47 -19.23
C THR A 28 -2.68 1.90 -17.85
N GLY A 29 -3.45 0.81 -17.78
CA GLY A 29 -3.73 0.11 -16.54
C GLY A 29 -2.44 -0.38 -15.87
N HIS A 30 -1.60 -1.11 -16.58
CA HIS A 30 -0.37 -1.68 -16.01
C HIS A 30 0.69 -0.62 -15.69
N LEU A 31 0.73 0.51 -16.41
CA LEU A 31 1.53 1.67 -16.02
C LEU A 31 1.05 2.27 -14.69
N ALA A 32 -0.28 2.39 -14.49
CA ALA A 32 -0.84 2.85 -13.22
C ALA A 32 -0.49 1.89 -12.07
N LEU A 33 -0.57 0.58 -12.30
CA LEU A 33 -0.18 -0.44 -11.32
C LEU A 33 1.31 -0.35 -10.98
N THR A 34 2.17 -0.25 -11.99
CA THR A 34 3.62 -0.09 -11.79
C THR A 34 3.93 1.16 -10.97
N ALA A 35 3.34 2.29 -11.32
CA ALA A 35 3.50 3.54 -10.59
C ALA A 35 2.99 3.41 -9.14
N ALA A 36 1.86 2.72 -8.92
CA ALA A 36 1.36 2.44 -7.59
C ALA A 36 2.37 1.67 -6.74
N MET A 37 2.96 0.60 -7.28
CA MET A 37 3.94 -0.22 -6.58
C MET A 37 5.20 0.58 -6.24
N LEU A 38 5.72 1.37 -7.17
CA LEU A 38 6.87 2.25 -6.89
C LEU A 38 6.57 3.24 -5.76
N LEU A 39 5.35 3.76 -5.70
CA LEU A 39 4.91 4.67 -4.63
C LEU A 39 4.62 3.94 -3.31
N PHE A 40 4.41 2.62 -3.29
CA PHE A 40 4.32 1.87 -2.05
C PHE A 40 5.66 1.76 -1.32
N VAL A 41 6.79 1.88 -2.01
CA VAL A 41 8.12 1.90 -1.36
C VAL A 41 8.21 3.00 -0.29
N PRO A 42 7.98 4.29 -0.58
CA PRO A 42 7.97 5.32 0.45
C PRO A 42 6.82 5.17 1.45
N VAL A 43 5.69 4.54 1.09
CA VAL A 43 4.62 4.22 2.05
C VAL A 43 5.13 3.24 3.09
N PHE A 44 5.75 2.12 2.70
CA PHE A 44 6.33 1.15 3.63
C PHE A 44 7.44 1.78 4.49
N ALA A 45 8.31 2.60 3.91
CA ALA A 45 9.34 3.33 4.65
C ALA A 45 8.72 4.24 5.74
N ARG A 46 7.63 4.93 5.42
CA ARG A 46 6.90 5.76 6.39
C ARG A 46 6.21 4.93 7.48
N LEU A 47 5.56 3.83 7.10
CA LEU A 47 4.93 2.91 8.05
C LEU A 47 5.96 2.35 9.04
N TRP A 48 7.12 1.91 8.54
CA TRP A 48 8.22 1.45 9.37
C TRP A 48 8.75 2.54 10.30
N ALA A 49 8.96 3.76 9.79
CA ALA A 49 9.40 4.88 10.60
C ALA A 49 8.43 5.17 11.76
N LEU A 50 7.11 5.07 11.51
CA LEU A 50 6.09 5.19 12.55
C LEU A 50 6.08 4.01 13.53
N ALA A 51 6.21 2.79 13.02
CA ALA A 51 6.12 1.58 13.82
C ALA A 51 7.33 1.37 14.75
N ARG A 52 8.51 1.89 14.38
CA ARG A 52 9.72 1.79 15.22
C ARG A 52 9.81 2.84 16.33
N GLN A 53 9.00 3.92 16.27
CA GLN A 53 8.99 4.95 17.32
C GLN A 53 8.49 4.35 18.63
N ASP A 54 9.23 4.59 19.71
CA ASP A 54 8.94 4.10 21.07
C ASP A 54 8.80 2.56 21.15
N ALA A 55 9.38 1.84 20.18
CA ALA A 55 9.37 0.38 20.13
C ALA A 55 10.60 -0.21 20.83
N GLY A 56 10.40 -1.20 21.69
CA GLY A 56 11.48 -2.07 22.16
C GLY A 56 12.09 -2.89 21.01
N ARG A 57 13.17 -3.63 21.27
CA ARG A 57 13.89 -4.43 20.26
C ARG A 57 12.97 -5.36 19.47
N ALA A 58 12.15 -6.14 20.16
CA ALA A 58 11.21 -7.08 19.52
C ALA A 58 10.22 -6.36 18.58
N GLY A 59 9.68 -5.22 18.99
CA GLY A 59 8.75 -4.44 18.16
C GLY A 59 9.43 -3.82 16.94
N ARG A 60 10.69 -3.41 17.03
CA ARG A 60 11.47 -2.92 15.88
C ARG A 60 11.79 -4.01 14.88
N LEU A 61 12.19 -5.20 15.38
CA LEU A 61 12.44 -6.37 14.54
C LEU A 61 11.16 -6.78 13.81
N SER A 62 10.04 -6.91 14.53
CA SER A 62 8.74 -7.25 13.94
C SER A 62 8.30 -6.24 12.87
N ALA A 63 8.47 -4.93 13.12
CA ALA A 63 8.16 -3.89 12.13
C ALA A 63 9.11 -3.96 10.91
N GLY A 64 10.38 -4.27 11.14
CA GLY A 64 11.35 -4.49 10.07
C GLY A 64 10.97 -5.68 9.19
N THR A 65 10.64 -6.82 9.80
CA THR A 65 10.19 -8.02 9.07
C THR A 65 8.94 -7.74 8.23
N ALA A 66 7.91 -7.11 8.82
CA ALA A 66 6.71 -6.74 8.09
C ALA A 66 7.00 -5.82 6.89
N THR A 67 7.90 -4.85 7.08
CA THR A 67 8.32 -3.94 6.01
C THR A 67 9.07 -4.69 4.90
N LEU A 68 10.01 -5.56 5.26
CA LEU A 68 10.78 -6.34 4.28
C LEU A 68 9.86 -7.26 3.46
N LEU A 69 8.91 -7.94 4.10
CA LEU A 69 7.90 -8.74 3.39
C LEU A 69 7.08 -7.88 2.44
N GLY A 70 6.58 -6.73 2.91
CA GLY A 70 5.82 -5.82 2.07
C GLY A 70 6.62 -5.29 0.87
N LEU A 71 7.89 -4.94 1.06
CA LEU A 71 8.78 -4.49 -0.02
C LEU A 71 9.12 -5.62 -1.00
N ALA A 72 9.34 -6.85 -0.50
CA ALA A 72 9.54 -8.01 -1.37
C ALA A 72 8.30 -8.28 -2.24
N GLY A 73 7.11 -8.19 -1.64
CA GLY A 73 5.85 -8.29 -2.38
C GLY A 73 5.65 -7.14 -3.38
N THR A 74 6.00 -5.92 -2.98
CA THR A 74 5.98 -4.74 -3.89
C THR A 74 6.88 -4.97 -5.10
N LEU A 75 8.08 -5.51 -4.90
CA LEU A 75 9.00 -5.86 -5.98
C LEU A 75 8.40 -6.94 -6.89
N ALA A 76 7.83 -8.01 -6.32
CA ALA A 76 7.23 -9.09 -7.10
C ALA A 76 6.08 -8.59 -7.99
N VAL A 77 5.16 -7.76 -7.45
CA VAL A 77 4.07 -7.17 -8.23
C VAL A 77 4.60 -6.18 -9.28
N THR A 78 5.69 -5.46 -8.98
CA THR A 78 6.34 -4.60 -9.98
C THR A 78 6.91 -5.41 -11.14
N VAL A 79 7.59 -6.52 -10.84
CA VAL A 79 8.10 -7.45 -11.86
C VAL A 79 6.96 -8.03 -12.69
N GLN A 80 5.88 -8.47 -12.03
CA GLN A 80 4.66 -8.93 -12.71
C GLN A 80 4.14 -7.87 -13.68
N ALA A 81 3.92 -6.64 -13.22
CA ALA A 81 3.40 -5.56 -14.05
C ALA A 81 4.33 -5.22 -15.23
N CYS A 82 5.66 -5.34 -15.04
CA CYS A 82 6.63 -5.17 -16.13
C CYS A 82 6.55 -6.30 -17.17
N ILE A 83 6.33 -7.55 -16.71
CA ILE A 83 6.09 -8.69 -17.63
C ILE A 83 4.81 -8.45 -18.42
N ASP A 84 3.73 -8.07 -17.74
CA ASP A 84 2.42 -7.82 -18.35
C ASP A 84 2.49 -6.68 -19.39
N LEU A 85 3.26 -5.63 -19.12
CA LEU A 85 3.55 -4.56 -20.10
C LEU A 85 4.35 -5.08 -21.30
N GLN A 86 5.41 -5.86 -21.07
CA GLN A 86 6.21 -6.39 -22.16
C GLN A 86 5.40 -7.34 -23.05
N VAL A 87 4.59 -8.21 -22.45
CA VAL A 87 3.69 -9.11 -23.17
C VAL A 87 2.67 -8.30 -23.97
N GLY A 88 2.05 -7.29 -23.37
CA GLY A 88 1.10 -6.42 -24.05
C GLY A 88 1.70 -5.63 -25.23
N PHE A 89 2.97 -5.22 -25.16
CA PHE A 89 3.65 -4.52 -26.27
C PHE A 89 4.07 -5.45 -27.41
N ARG A 90 4.30 -6.74 -27.12
CA ARG A 90 4.77 -7.72 -28.12
C ARG A 90 3.63 -8.47 -28.79
N ALA A 91 2.49 -8.57 -28.12
CA ALA A 91 1.34 -9.29 -28.64
C ALA A 91 0.61 -8.45 -29.71
N ALA A 92 0.29 -9.07 -30.84
CA ALA A 92 -0.53 -8.45 -31.88
C ALA A 92 -2.03 -8.57 -31.55
N ASP A 93 -2.42 -9.62 -30.83
CA ASP A 93 -3.77 -9.97 -30.45
C ASP A 93 -3.80 -10.76 -29.13
N ARG A 94 -5.00 -11.05 -28.63
CA ARG A 94 -5.17 -11.80 -27.39
C ARG A 94 -4.59 -13.23 -27.45
N PRO A 95 -4.79 -14.03 -28.51
CA PRO A 95 -4.17 -15.34 -28.60
C PRO A 95 -2.63 -15.30 -28.60
N ALA A 96 -2.02 -14.29 -29.22
CA ALA A 96 -0.57 -14.08 -29.16
C ALA A 96 -0.12 -13.72 -27.74
N MET A 97 -0.90 -12.93 -27.04
CA MET A 97 -0.66 -12.54 -25.65
C MET A 97 -0.69 -13.75 -24.71
N GLU A 98 -1.68 -14.63 -24.86
CA GLU A 98 -1.80 -15.86 -24.06
C GLU A 98 -0.57 -16.77 -24.27
N ARG A 99 -0.14 -16.98 -25.52
CA ARG A 99 1.09 -17.76 -25.82
C ARG A 99 2.35 -17.16 -25.18
N LEU A 100 2.48 -15.83 -25.18
CA LEU A 100 3.61 -15.16 -24.52
C LEU A 100 3.58 -15.32 -23.02
N PHE A 101 2.40 -15.24 -22.38
CA PHE A 101 2.24 -15.54 -20.96
C PHE A 101 2.59 -16.99 -20.62
N GLU A 102 2.11 -17.95 -21.40
CA GLU A 102 2.47 -19.37 -21.22
C GLU A 102 3.99 -19.55 -21.31
N GLN A 103 4.64 -18.92 -22.29
CA GLN A 103 6.09 -18.98 -22.42
C GLN A 103 6.83 -18.41 -21.19
N VAL A 104 6.40 -17.26 -20.67
CA VAL A 104 6.99 -16.65 -19.47
C VAL A 104 6.76 -17.54 -18.25
N GLN A 105 5.53 -18.03 -18.08
CA GLN A 105 5.13 -18.82 -16.94
C GLN A 105 5.69 -20.24 -16.95
N SER A 106 6.14 -20.76 -18.10
CA SER A 106 6.83 -22.04 -18.20
C SER A 106 8.21 -22.04 -17.53
N HIS A 107 8.80 -20.86 -17.28
CA HIS A 107 10.09 -20.79 -16.60
C HIS A 107 9.95 -21.19 -15.13
N PRO A 108 10.83 -22.10 -14.63
CA PRO A 108 10.77 -22.57 -13.24
C PRO A 108 10.83 -21.40 -12.26
N GLY A 109 9.92 -21.37 -11.29
CA GLY A 109 9.88 -20.38 -10.23
C GLY A 109 9.12 -19.08 -10.56
N VAL A 110 8.83 -18.79 -11.82
CA VAL A 110 8.11 -17.55 -12.19
C VAL A 110 6.69 -17.54 -11.60
N VAL A 111 5.91 -18.59 -11.81
CA VAL A 111 4.55 -18.66 -11.29
C VAL A 111 4.51 -18.51 -9.77
N PRO A 112 5.22 -19.34 -8.97
CA PRO A 112 5.16 -19.19 -7.52
C PRO A 112 5.76 -17.88 -7.01
N ALA A 113 6.85 -17.38 -7.58
CA ALA A 113 7.53 -16.19 -7.07
C ALA A 113 6.82 -14.88 -7.47
N VAL A 114 6.34 -14.78 -8.71
CA VAL A 114 5.84 -13.52 -9.29
C VAL A 114 4.30 -13.46 -9.23
N TYR A 115 3.61 -14.56 -9.51
CA TYR A 115 2.14 -14.60 -9.60
C TYR A 115 1.47 -15.21 -8.37
N GLY A 116 2.20 -15.90 -7.51
CA GLY A 116 1.66 -16.57 -6.33
C GLY A 116 2.12 -15.93 -5.02
N VAL A 117 3.23 -16.42 -4.48
CA VAL A 117 3.75 -16.02 -3.15
C VAL A 117 4.13 -14.55 -3.10
N GLY A 118 4.74 -14.01 -4.18
CA GLY A 118 5.19 -12.64 -4.22
C GLY A 118 4.11 -11.62 -3.90
N PRO A 119 2.98 -11.57 -4.61
CA PRO A 119 1.86 -10.68 -4.29
C PRO A 119 1.31 -10.88 -2.87
N LEU A 120 1.27 -12.11 -2.35
CA LEU A 120 0.83 -12.38 -0.98
C LEU A 120 1.72 -11.71 0.06
N LEU A 121 3.04 -11.62 -0.18
CA LEU A 121 3.96 -10.95 0.74
C LEU A 121 3.64 -9.46 0.89
N PHE A 122 3.18 -8.81 -0.18
CA PHE A 122 2.72 -7.42 -0.11
C PHE A 122 1.59 -7.25 0.88
N TYR A 123 0.55 -8.09 0.78
CA TYR A 123 -0.62 -8.02 1.65
C TYR A 123 -0.26 -8.38 3.10
N VAL A 124 0.50 -9.45 3.30
CA VAL A 124 0.96 -9.87 4.64
C VAL A 124 1.77 -8.76 5.30
N GLY A 125 2.73 -8.17 4.58
CA GLY A 125 3.54 -7.08 5.10
C GLY A 125 2.72 -5.85 5.47
N LEU A 126 1.77 -5.46 4.61
CA LEU A 126 0.90 -4.30 4.83
C LEU A 126 -0.03 -4.51 6.03
N VAL A 127 -0.72 -5.65 6.08
CA VAL A 127 -1.64 -5.96 7.20
C VAL A 127 -0.85 -6.03 8.51
N TRP A 128 0.27 -6.74 8.52
CA TRP A 128 1.09 -6.91 9.73
C TRP A 128 1.54 -5.57 10.31
N ILE A 129 2.09 -4.68 9.48
CA ILE A 129 2.56 -3.38 9.98
C ILE A 129 1.40 -2.48 10.45
N LEU A 130 0.24 -2.54 9.78
CA LEU A 130 -0.97 -1.82 10.21
C LEU A 130 -1.54 -2.36 11.52
N VAL A 131 -1.51 -3.67 11.76
CA VAL A 131 -1.87 -4.28 13.05
C VAL A 131 -0.97 -3.77 14.16
N GLN A 132 0.35 -3.71 13.95
CA GLN A 132 1.29 -3.17 14.93
C GLN A 132 1.02 -1.69 15.24
N LEU A 133 0.76 -0.88 14.22
CA LEU A 133 0.43 0.53 14.39
C LEU A 133 -0.90 0.72 15.11
N SER A 134 -1.88 -0.13 14.86
CA SER A 134 -3.17 -0.12 15.53
C SER A 134 -3.04 -0.52 17.01
N ALA A 135 -2.30 -1.59 17.31
CA ALA A 135 -2.02 -2.01 18.69
C ALA A 135 -1.34 -0.90 19.51
N ARG A 136 -0.58 -0.03 18.87
CA ARG A 136 0.05 1.15 19.48
C ARG A 136 -0.79 2.42 19.39
N ARG A 137 -2.04 2.31 18.97
CA ARG A 137 -2.97 3.44 18.82
C ARG A 137 -2.45 4.57 17.91
N ARG A 138 -1.56 4.23 16.97
CA ARG A 138 -1.04 5.18 15.97
C ARG A 138 -2.01 5.36 14.81
N VAL A 139 -2.76 4.30 14.48
CA VAL A 139 -3.89 4.29 13.56
C VAL A 139 -5.10 3.67 14.24
N GLY A 140 -6.30 3.94 13.73
CA GLY A 140 -7.52 3.32 14.24
C GLY A 140 -7.55 1.81 13.90
N PHE A 141 -8.29 1.03 14.70
CA PHE A 141 -8.44 -0.41 14.47
C PHE A 141 -9.10 -0.76 13.11
N TRP A 142 -9.82 0.18 12.53
CA TRP A 142 -10.39 0.04 11.19
C TRP A 142 -9.35 -0.07 10.07
N SER A 143 -8.15 0.49 10.31
CA SER A 143 -7.08 0.49 9.32
C SER A 143 -6.63 -0.93 8.93
N PRO A 144 -6.23 -1.80 9.87
CA PRO A 144 -5.92 -3.19 9.53
C PRO A 144 -7.14 -3.99 9.06
N LEU A 145 -8.35 -3.73 9.60
CA LEU A 145 -9.56 -4.41 9.15
C LEU A 145 -9.88 -4.12 7.69
N ALA A 146 -9.79 -2.85 7.27
CA ALA A 146 -9.98 -2.46 5.88
C ALA A 146 -8.90 -3.08 4.97
N ALA A 147 -7.65 -3.19 5.44
CA ALA A 147 -6.59 -3.86 4.69
C ALA A 147 -6.85 -5.36 4.54
N VAL A 148 -7.30 -6.05 5.60
CA VAL A 148 -7.69 -7.47 5.54
C VAL A 148 -8.88 -7.67 4.60
N ALA A 149 -9.92 -6.84 4.71
CA ALA A 149 -11.08 -6.90 3.84
C ALA A 149 -10.70 -6.67 2.37
N GLY A 150 -9.83 -5.66 2.09
CA GLY A 150 -9.31 -5.40 0.76
C GLY A 150 -8.53 -6.59 0.19
N THR A 151 -7.70 -7.23 1.03
CA THR A 151 -6.97 -8.45 0.65
C THR A 151 -7.92 -9.62 0.35
N ALA A 152 -8.94 -9.83 1.19
CA ALA A 152 -9.92 -10.89 0.99
C ALA A 152 -10.73 -10.68 -0.31
N VAL A 153 -11.13 -9.44 -0.59
CA VAL A 153 -11.80 -9.07 -1.84
C VAL A 153 -10.90 -9.32 -3.05
N ALA A 154 -9.62 -8.94 -2.98
CA ALA A 154 -8.66 -9.21 -4.05
C ALA A 154 -8.46 -10.71 -4.30
N ALA A 155 -8.42 -11.52 -3.23
CA ALA A 155 -8.19 -12.97 -3.32
C ALA A 155 -9.44 -13.73 -3.82
N ALA A 156 -10.63 -13.35 -3.38
CA ALA A 156 -11.87 -14.09 -3.65
C ALA A 156 -12.63 -13.55 -4.88
N GLY A 157 -12.50 -12.27 -5.17
CA GLY A 157 -13.33 -11.57 -6.16
C GLY A 157 -12.73 -11.47 -7.55
N GLY A 158 -11.52 -11.99 -7.75
CA GLY A 158 -10.83 -11.83 -9.03
C GLY A 158 -10.60 -10.36 -9.41
N LEU A 159 -10.42 -10.14 -10.71
CA LEU A 159 -10.05 -8.82 -11.23
C LEU A 159 -11.22 -7.83 -11.27
N ASP A 160 -12.47 -8.32 -11.31
CA ASP A 160 -13.67 -7.48 -11.37
C ASP A 160 -13.92 -6.71 -10.06
N LEU A 161 -13.50 -7.28 -8.94
CA LEU A 161 -13.61 -6.63 -7.64
C LEU A 161 -12.35 -5.83 -7.24
N MET A 162 -11.38 -5.70 -8.14
CA MET A 162 -10.15 -4.92 -7.90
C MET A 162 -10.43 -3.46 -7.48
N PRO A 163 -11.39 -2.71 -8.06
CA PRO A 163 -11.71 -1.37 -7.59
C PRO A 163 -12.20 -1.32 -6.14
N LEU A 164 -13.01 -2.30 -5.73
CA LEU A 164 -13.49 -2.39 -4.35
C LEU A 164 -12.34 -2.69 -3.39
N SER A 165 -11.47 -3.65 -3.74
CA SER A 165 -10.24 -3.94 -3.00
C SER A 165 -9.38 -2.69 -2.83
N ALA A 166 -9.15 -1.95 -3.91
CA ALA A 166 -8.35 -0.72 -3.89
C ALA A 166 -8.99 0.39 -3.04
N ALA A 167 -10.32 0.55 -3.07
CA ALA A 167 -11.04 1.48 -2.21
C ALA A 167 -10.85 1.14 -0.72
N LEU A 168 -10.86 -0.14 -0.36
CA LEU A 168 -10.57 -0.60 0.99
C LEU A 168 -9.11 -0.30 1.41
N PHE A 169 -8.13 -0.44 0.50
CA PHE A 169 -6.76 -0.01 0.77
C PHE A 169 -6.65 1.52 0.92
N CYS A 170 -7.39 2.31 0.14
CA CYS A 170 -7.48 3.75 0.36
C CYS A 170 -8.00 4.06 1.77
N ALA A 171 -9.08 3.40 2.20
CA ALA A 171 -9.64 3.58 3.54
C ALA A 171 -8.65 3.16 4.64
N SER A 172 -7.92 2.05 4.43
CA SER A 172 -6.94 1.54 5.40
C SER A 172 -5.79 2.53 5.65
N LEU A 173 -5.36 3.26 4.63
CA LEU A 173 -4.23 4.19 4.68
C LEU A 173 -4.66 5.65 4.91
N ALA A 174 -5.96 5.97 4.84
CA ALA A 174 -6.48 7.33 5.04
C ALA A 174 -6.05 8.01 6.36
N PRO A 175 -5.97 7.32 7.51
CA PRO A 175 -5.52 7.94 8.76
C PRO A 175 -4.09 8.50 8.71
N LEU A 176 -3.25 7.94 7.84
CA LEU A 176 -1.83 8.34 7.70
C LEU A 176 -1.66 9.68 6.98
N THR A 177 -2.69 10.18 6.30
CA THR A 177 -2.66 11.45 5.58
C THR A 177 -3.14 12.62 6.44
N ARG A 178 -3.87 12.34 7.51
CA ARG A 178 -4.31 13.37 8.43
C ARG A 178 -3.09 13.92 9.18
N ARG A 179 -2.68 15.13 8.86
CA ARG A 179 -1.74 15.89 9.70
C ARG A 179 -2.44 16.04 11.06
N ARG A 180 -1.84 15.52 12.14
CA ARG A 180 -2.23 16.03 13.47
C ARG A 180 -2.06 17.53 13.41
N PRO A 181 -3.10 18.34 13.72
CA PRO A 181 -2.87 19.75 13.90
C PRO A 181 -1.73 19.87 14.92
N ALA A 182 -0.66 20.55 14.56
CA ALA A 182 0.37 20.94 15.51
C ALA A 182 -0.40 21.58 16.67
N GLY A 183 -0.29 20.97 17.85
CA GLY A 183 -0.95 21.51 19.04
C GLY A 183 -0.63 22.98 19.12
N GLY A 184 -1.66 23.82 19.06
CA GLY A 184 -1.49 25.24 19.17
C GLY A 184 -0.64 25.52 20.41
N PRO A 185 0.20 26.55 20.41
CA PRO A 185 0.93 26.92 21.60
C PRO A 185 -0.09 27.05 22.73
N SER A 186 0.03 26.15 23.72
CA SER A 186 -0.72 26.28 24.96
C SER A 186 -0.31 27.63 25.56
N GLY A 187 -1.14 28.62 25.32
CA GLY A 187 -1.03 29.92 25.95
C GLY A 187 -1.21 29.75 27.47
N ARG A 188 -0.16 29.30 28.10
CA ARG A 188 0.05 29.58 29.53
C ARG A 188 0.88 30.86 29.62
N ALA A 189 0.27 31.93 29.24
CA ALA A 189 0.57 33.20 29.89
C ALA A 189 -0.03 33.11 31.30
N GLY A 190 0.67 32.42 32.18
CA GLY A 190 0.48 32.55 33.62
C GLY A 190 1.04 33.90 34.00
N GLU A 191 0.20 34.94 33.93
CA GLU A 191 0.45 36.18 34.67
C GLU A 191 0.53 35.83 36.15
N ALA A 192 1.75 35.75 36.66
CA ALA A 192 2.00 35.78 38.09
C ALA A 192 1.54 37.17 38.62
N PRO A 193 0.67 37.23 39.61
CA PRO A 193 0.32 38.50 40.20
C PRO A 193 1.55 39.09 40.89
N VAL A 194 1.97 40.27 40.42
CA VAL A 194 2.99 41.08 41.07
C VAL A 194 2.49 41.45 42.43
N ARG A 195 3.01 40.82 43.51
CA ARG A 195 2.80 41.27 44.87
C ARG A 195 3.61 42.58 45.09
N LEU A 196 2.91 43.70 45.08
CA LEU A 196 3.43 44.93 45.59
C LEU A 196 3.59 44.81 47.10
N THR A 197 4.81 44.60 47.57
CA THR A 197 5.15 44.78 48.99
C THR A 197 5.17 46.27 49.31
N ALA A 198 4.14 46.70 50.03
CA ALA A 198 4.12 48.04 50.62
C ALA A 198 5.23 48.15 51.68
N VAL A 199 6.19 49.04 51.42
CA VAL A 199 7.19 49.48 52.40
C VAL A 199 6.46 50.44 53.37
N ARG A 200 6.34 50.08 54.64
CA ARG A 200 5.93 51.02 55.72
C ARG A 200 7.19 51.66 56.27
N TRP A 201 7.17 52.94 56.36
CA TRP A 201 8.06 53.79 57.12
C TRP A 201 7.80 53.72 58.62
#